data_3480c24090addd85076cf9fdc0f071ee
#
_entry.id   3480c24090addd85076cf9fdc0f071ee
#
_cell.length_a   1.000
_cell.length_b   1.000
_cell.length_c   1.000
_cell.angle_alpha   90.00
_cell.angle_beta   90.00
_cell.angle_gamma   90.00
#
_symmetry.space_group_name_H-M   'P 1'
#
loop_
_entity.id
_entity.type
_entity.pdbx_description
1 polymer ?
#
loop_
_entity_poly.entity_id
_entity_poly.type
_entity_poly.pdbx_seq_one_letter_code
_entity_poly.pdbx_strand_id
1 'polypeptide(L)'
;RQRQMCIRDSDKVVVGTTDIVRPTPEEEPRPLKEEIDFILGTAGLYMNPAPTYKDILSVFAGQRPLAAPKKEGKNTKEISRSHKVITSDNGLVTITGGKWTSYRLMAEDTVDKAIEVAGLPRRKCVTKKFHIHGYRKNPNLADHMYVYGSDEPKILNLIKENPALGEKLSPKFGYTLAEVVWAVREEMALTVEDVLARRVRLLFVDAREAMAAAPKVAETMARELGRDQAWIDAQVESFTKMAKNYIFEA
;
A
#
# COMPACT_ATOMS: atom_id res chain seq x y z
N ARG A 1 14.85 -10.97 -17.03
CA ARG A 1 13.90 -10.02 -17.64
C ARG A 1 13.05 -9.45 -16.55
N GLN A 2 13.26 -8.18 -16.23
CA GLN A 2 12.35 -7.42 -15.36
C GLN A 2 11.02 -7.30 -16.09
N ARG A 3 9.93 -7.77 -15.47
CA ARG A 3 8.59 -7.55 -16.01
C ARG A 3 8.16 -6.16 -15.60
N GLN A 4 8.00 -5.27 -16.55
CA GLN A 4 7.22 -4.08 -16.35
C GLN A 4 5.77 -4.51 -16.11
N MET A 5 5.23 -4.13 -14.95
CA MET A 5 3.81 -4.27 -14.67
C MET A 5 3.17 -2.90 -14.83
N CYS A 6 2.26 -2.78 -15.79
CA CYS A 6 1.35 -1.66 -15.89
C CYS A 6 0.03 -2.08 -15.26
N ILE A 7 -0.34 -1.44 -14.17
CA ILE A 7 -1.63 -1.65 -13.51
C ILE A 7 -2.44 -0.39 -13.76
N ARG A 8 -3.60 -0.55 -14.40
CA ARG A 8 -4.53 0.54 -14.57
C ARG A 8 -5.36 0.68 -13.30
N ASP A 9 -5.33 1.84 -12.70
CA ASP A 9 -6.24 2.24 -11.63
C ASP A 9 -7.02 3.47 -12.10
N SER A 10 -8.32 3.28 -12.33
CA SER A 10 -9.18 4.29 -12.95
C SER A 10 -8.69 4.68 -14.35
N ASP A 11 -8.26 5.91 -14.54
CA ASP A 11 -7.67 6.47 -15.77
C ASP A 11 -6.12 6.63 -15.66
N LYS A 12 -5.52 6.10 -14.59
CA LYS A 12 -4.09 6.19 -14.30
C LYS A 12 -3.39 4.84 -14.50
N VAL A 13 -2.09 4.89 -14.69
CA VAL A 13 -1.25 3.71 -14.87
C VAL A 13 -0.10 3.77 -13.87
N VAL A 14 0.10 2.67 -13.15
CA VAL A 14 1.30 2.47 -12.33
C VAL A 14 2.30 1.69 -13.16
N VAL A 15 3.47 2.27 -13.39
CA VAL A 15 4.54 1.67 -14.19
C VAL A 15 5.74 1.34 -13.31
N GLY A 16 6.28 0.13 -13.42
CA GLY A 16 7.44 -0.37 -12.68
C GLY A 16 7.89 -1.72 -13.24
N THR A 17 9.01 -2.22 -12.82
CA THR A 17 9.78 -1.84 -11.64
C THR A 17 11.26 -1.89 -11.95
N THR A 18 12.03 -1.12 -11.22
CA THR A 18 13.49 -1.28 -11.12
C THR A 18 13.84 -2.16 -9.92
N ASP A 19 15.09 -2.59 -9.82
CA ASP A 19 15.60 -3.38 -8.70
C ASP A 19 17.11 -3.15 -8.60
N ILE A 20 17.52 -2.26 -7.71
CA ILE A 20 18.91 -1.90 -7.49
C ILE A 20 19.32 -2.18 -6.05
N VAL A 21 20.60 -2.52 -5.87
CA VAL A 21 21.18 -2.75 -4.55
C VAL A 21 21.45 -1.40 -3.88
N ARG A 22 20.99 -1.25 -2.63
CA ARG A 22 21.32 -0.10 -1.78
C ARG A 22 22.33 -0.54 -0.72
N PRO A 23 23.38 0.25 -0.46
CA PRO A 23 24.42 -0.09 0.51
C PRO A 23 23.88 -0.10 1.95
N THR A 24 22.92 0.76 2.25
CA THR A 24 22.29 0.89 3.56
C THR A 24 20.78 0.89 3.45
N PRO A 25 20.06 0.33 4.43
CA PRO A 25 18.61 0.49 4.55
C PRO A 25 18.26 1.96 4.81
N GLU A 26 17.21 2.42 4.14
CA GLU A 26 16.63 3.76 4.32
C GLU A 26 15.21 3.60 4.86
N GLU A 27 14.81 4.44 5.82
CA GLU A 27 13.44 4.42 6.36
C GLU A 27 12.43 4.85 5.29
N GLU A 28 12.76 5.91 4.54
CA GLU A 28 11.97 6.43 3.42
C GLU A 28 12.80 6.41 2.12
N PRO A 29 12.89 5.25 1.44
CA PRO A 29 13.68 5.12 0.23
C PRO A 29 13.05 5.94 -0.91
N ARG A 30 13.90 6.63 -1.68
CA ARG A 30 13.48 7.40 -2.86
C ARG A 30 14.00 6.74 -4.13
N PRO A 31 13.22 6.79 -5.23
CA PRO A 31 13.72 6.37 -6.52
C PRO A 31 14.83 7.31 -7.00
N LEU A 32 15.83 6.75 -7.69
CA LEU A 32 16.87 7.53 -8.34
C LEU A 32 16.38 8.04 -9.70
N LYS A 33 16.98 9.12 -10.16
CA LYS A 33 16.66 9.68 -11.47
C LYS A 33 16.85 8.66 -12.60
N GLU A 34 17.93 7.89 -12.55
CA GLU A 34 18.26 6.86 -13.54
C GLU A 34 17.19 5.73 -13.57
N GLU A 35 16.56 5.43 -12.44
CA GLU A 35 15.46 4.46 -12.38
C GLU A 35 14.22 5.00 -13.08
N ILE A 36 13.91 6.28 -12.89
CA ILE A 36 12.77 6.95 -13.54
C ILE A 36 13.02 7.06 -15.04
N ASP A 37 14.22 7.45 -15.45
CA ASP A 37 14.63 7.53 -16.87
C ASP A 37 14.46 6.16 -17.55
N PHE A 38 14.91 5.10 -16.89
CA PHE A 38 14.74 3.74 -17.38
C PHE A 38 13.26 3.33 -17.53
N ILE A 39 12.44 3.66 -16.54
CA ILE A 39 11.00 3.34 -16.55
C ILE A 39 10.30 4.11 -17.67
N LEU A 40 10.52 5.42 -17.79
CA LEU A 40 9.92 6.25 -18.85
C LEU A 40 10.37 5.81 -20.24
N GLY A 41 11.68 5.58 -20.43
CA GLY A 41 12.23 5.12 -21.71
C GLY A 41 11.65 3.79 -22.13
N THR A 42 11.49 2.85 -21.18
CA THR A 42 10.91 1.54 -21.49
C THR A 42 9.40 1.63 -21.73
N ALA A 43 8.67 2.43 -20.96
CA ALA A 43 7.23 2.64 -21.17
C ALA A 43 6.96 3.30 -22.53
N GLY A 44 7.82 4.23 -22.95
CA GLY A 44 7.72 4.91 -24.23
C GLY A 44 7.81 3.99 -25.46
N LEU A 45 8.37 2.78 -25.31
CA LEU A 45 8.39 1.77 -26.37
C LEU A 45 7.00 1.13 -26.61
N TYR A 46 6.08 1.24 -25.65
CA TYR A 46 4.79 0.56 -25.65
C TYR A 46 3.59 1.50 -25.57
N MET A 47 3.80 2.77 -25.25
CA MET A 47 2.75 3.78 -25.08
C MET A 47 2.83 4.85 -26.16
N ASN A 48 1.66 5.29 -26.66
CA ASN A 48 1.56 6.37 -27.61
C ASN A 48 0.44 7.35 -27.15
N PRO A 49 0.77 8.62 -26.81
CA PRO A 49 2.13 9.19 -26.80
C PRO A 49 3.04 8.57 -25.73
N ALA A 50 4.35 8.64 -25.95
CA ALA A 50 5.33 8.21 -24.94
C ALA A 50 5.25 9.11 -23.70
N PRO A 51 5.27 8.54 -22.47
CA PRO A 51 5.19 9.32 -21.25
C PRO A 51 6.48 10.12 -21.03
N THR A 52 6.32 11.27 -20.40
CA THR A 52 7.39 12.22 -20.05
C THR A 52 7.39 12.47 -18.53
N TYR A 53 8.37 13.22 -18.04
CA TYR A 53 8.39 13.65 -16.63
C TYR A 53 7.14 14.43 -16.20
N LYS A 54 6.49 15.16 -17.14
CA LYS A 54 5.27 15.94 -16.87
C LYS A 54 4.06 15.06 -16.56
N ASP A 55 4.10 13.82 -17.00
CA ASP A 55 3.01 12.86 -16.81
C ASP A 55 3.12 12.12 -15.47
N ILE A 56 4.22 12.34 -14.72
CA ILE A 56 4.43 11.72 -13.41
C ILE A 56 3.59 12.45 -12.35
N LEU A 57 2.62 11.74 -11.80
CA LEU A 57 1.75 12.24 -10.73
C LEU A 57 2.29 11.87 -9.34
N SER A 58 2.92 10.70 -9.23
CA SER A 58 3.57 10.25 -8.01
C SER A 58 4.69 9.26 -8.31
N VAL A 59 5.72 9.25 -7.45
CA VAL A 59 6.81 8.27 -7.47
C VAL A 59 6.94 7.63 -6.10
N PHE A 60 7.32 6.37 -6.05
CA PHE A 60 7.60 5.71 -4.78
C PHE A 60 8.61 4.57 -4.96
N ALA A 61 9.33 4.28 -3.89
CA ALA A 61 10.26 3.17 -3.80
C ALA A 61 9.97 2.37 -2.53
N GLY A 62 10.44 1.14 -2.49
CA GLY A 62 10.34 0.29 -1.31
C GLY A 62 11.51 -0.68 -1.26
N GLN A 63 11.86 -1.12 -0.06
CA GLN A 63 12.93 -2.10 0.14
C GLN A 63 12.36 -3.51 0.20
N ARG A 64 13.09 -4.47 -0.36
CA ARG A 64 12.73 -5.88 -0.31
C ARG A 64 13.45 -6.58 0.82
N PRO A 65 12.76 -7.18 1.78
CA PRO A 65 13.39 -8.07 2.76
C PRO A 65 13.78 -9.39 2.06
N LEU A 66 15.05 -9.51 1.70
CA LEU A 66 15.59 -10.74 1.13
C LEU A 66 16.18 -11.60 2.24
N ALA A 67 15.85 -12.91 2.23
CA ALA A 67 16.49 -13.86 3.14
C ALA A 67 17.96 -14.04 2.74
N ALA A 68 18.90 -13.69 3.63
CA ALA A 68 20.31 -13.83 3.37
C ALA A 68 20.69 -15.28 2.94
N PRO A 69 21.52 -15.46 1.91
CA PRO A 69 22.01 -16.78 1.54
C PRO A 69 22.95 -17.32 2.63
N LYS A 70 22.95 -18.64 2.83
CA LYS A 70 23.88 -19.31 3.77
C LYS A 70 25.35 -19.21 3.34
N LYS A 71 25.65 -18.83 2.10
CA LYS A 71 27.01 -18.65 1.55
C LYS A 71 27.15 -17.22 1.02
N GLU A 72 28.22 -16.56 1.44
CA GLU A 72 28.64 -15.27 0.90
C GLU A 72 28.98 -15.38 -0.60
N GLY A 73 28.64 -14.36 -1.39
CA GLY A 73 29.04 -14.23 -2.79
C GLY A 73 27.98 -14.41 -3.86
N LYS A 74 26.70 -14.64 -3.52
CA LYS A 74 25.63 -14.64 -4.51
C LYS A 74 25.08 -13.24 -4.75
N ASN A 75 24.98 -12.85 -6.02
CA ASN A 75 24.32 -11.63 -6.47
C ASN A 75 22.87 -11.60 -5.94
N THR A 76 22.38 -10.45 -5.51
CA THR A 76 21.00 -10.27 -4.99
C THR A 76 19.93 -10.75 -5.97
N LYS A 77 20.23 -10.75 -7.28
CA LYS A 77 19.34 -11.27 -8.34
C LYS A 77 19.13 -12.80 -8.28
N GLU A 78 20.07 -13.53 -7.67
CA GLU A 78 20.05 -15.00 -7.52
C GLU A 78 19.48 -15.47 -6.18
N ILE A 79 19.19 -14.54 -5.26
CA ILE A 79 18.61 -14.89 -3.96
C ILE A 79 17.18 -15.39 -4.18
N SER A 80 16.89 -16.57 -3.66
CA SER A 80 15.57 -17.18 -3.71
C SER A 80 14.52 -16.23 -3.09
N ARG A 81 13.45 -15.98 -3.83
CA ARG A 81 12.27 -15.24 -3.36
C ARG A 81 11.25 -16.14 -2.65
N SER A 82 11.61 -17.38 -2.35
CA SER A 82 10.81 -18.28 -1.53
C SER A 82 10.92 -17.88 -0.07
N HIS A 83 9.85 -18.04 0.68
CA HIS A 83 9.91 -17.87 2.13
C HIS A 83 10.68 -19.01 2.80
N LYS A 84 11.21 -18.74 3.98
CA LYS A 84 11.86 -19.71 4.85
C LYS A 84 11.27 -19.63 6.24
N VAL A 85 10.89 -20.77 6.78
CA VAL A 85 10.49 -20.90 8.18
C VAL A 85 11.70 -21.50 8.94
N ILE A 86 12.14 -20.79 9.97
CA ILE A 86 13.32 -21.12 10.77
C ILE A 86 12.89 -21.28 12.23
N THR A 87 13.37 -22.30 12.89
CA THR A 87 13.19 -22.48 14.34
C THR A 87 14.55 -22.31 15.00
N SER A 88 14.63 -21.47 16.02
CA SER A 88 15.81 -21.31 16.88
C SER A 88 15.78 -22.30 18.04
N ASP A 89 16.93 -22.46 18.71
CA ASP A 89 17.10 -23.44 19.81
C ASP A 89 16.15 -23.20 20.98
N ASN A 90 15.71 -21.96 21.20
CA ASN A 90 14.74 -21.61 22.23
C ASN A 90 13.26 -21.77 21.78
N GLY A 91 13.02 -22.37 20.59
CA GLY A 91 11.68 -22.65 20.09
C GLY A 91 11.00 -21.48 19.34
N LEU A 92 11.68 -20.34 19.14
CA LEU A 92 11.12 -19.24 18.34
C LEU A 92 11.01 -19.64 16.87
N VAL A 93 9.81 -19.56 16.32
CA VAL A 93 9.52 -19.78 14.90
C VAL A 93 9.52 -18.46 14.16
N THR A 94 10.42 -18.32 13.19
CA THR A 94 10.61 -17.11 12.41
C THR A 94 10.33 -17.39 10.93
N ILE A 95 9.54 -16.55 10.26
CA ILE A 95 9.39 -16.57 8.80
C ILE A 95 10.07 -15.35 8.19
N THR A 96 10.77 -15.55 7.07
CA THR A 96 11.45 -14.49 6.32
C THR A 96 11.41 -14.74 4.82
N GLY A 97 11.55 -13.68 4.02
CA GLY A 97 11.46 -13.75 2.56
C GLY A 97 10.03 -13.91 2.06
N GLY A 98 9.89 -14.55 0.89
CA GLY A 98 8.57 -14.79 0.28
C GLY A 98 8.07 -13.64 -0.59
N LYS A 99 6.79 -13.74 -0.98
CA LYS A 99 6.09 -12.76 -1.80
C LYS A 99 4.73 -12.45 -1.17
N TRP A 100 4.27 -11.24 -1.32
CA TRP A 100 2.93 -10.85 -0.88
C TRP A 100 1.83 -11.77 -1.44
N THR A 101 1.95 -12.19 -2.68
CA THR A 101 0.97 -13.08 -3.34
C THR A 101 0.91 -14.49 -2.75
N SER A 102 1.90 -14.90 -1.95
CA SER A 102 1.94 -16.21 -1.27
C SER A 102 1.72 -16.13 0.24
N TYR A 103 1.28 -14.97 0.77
CA TYR A 103 1.14 -14.73 2.21
C TYR A 103 0.31 -15.79 2.95
N ARG A 104 -0.77 -16.27 2.33
CA ARG A 104 -1.62 -17.32 2.92
C ARG A 104 -0.83 -18.63 3.15
N LEU A 105 -0.07 -19.06 2.12
CA LEU A 105 0.78 -20.26 2.24
C LEU A 105 1.91 -20.05 3.25
N MET A 106 2.49 -18.86 3.28
CA MET A 106 3.50 -18.49 4.26
C MET A 106 2.95 -18.62 5.70
N ALA A 107 1.73 -18.15 5.91
CA ALA A 107 1.04 -18.29 7.21
C ALA A 107 0.76 -19.76 7.54
N GLU A 108 0.26 -20.57 6.58
CA GLU A 108 0.01 -22.01 6.76
C GLU A 108 1.28 -22.74 7.20
N ASP A 109 2.39 -22.56 6.46
CA ASP A 109 3.67 -23.22 6.75
C ASP A 109 4.25 -22.79 8.12
N THR A 110 4.07 -21.51 8.49
CA THR A 110 4.55 -20.99 9.78
C THR A 110 3.72 -21.54 10.95
N VAL A 111 2.39 -21.58 10.82
CA VAL A 111 1.51 -22.14 11.85
C VAL A 111 1.71 -23.64 12.00
N ASP A 112 1.87 -24.38 10.90
CA ASP A 112 2.14 -25.82 10.93
C ASP A 112 3.49 -26.09 11.66
N LYS A 113 4.51 -25.26 11.42
CA LYS A 113 5.79 -25.36 12.15
C LYS A 113 5.66 -25.00 13.61
N ALA A 114 4.89 -23.99 13.97
CA ALA A 114 4.64 -23.61 15.36
C ALA A 114 3.88 -24.72 16.12
N ILE A 115 2.93 -25.38 15.48
CA ILE A 115 2.20 -26.54 16.05
C ILE A 115 3.18 -27.68 16.33
N GLU A 116 4.09 -27.98 15.39
CA GLU A 116 5.12 -29.01 15.57
C GLU A 116 6.04 -28.68 16.76
N VAL A 117 6.58 -27.45 16.81
CA VAL A 117 7.51 -27.00 17.86
C VAL A 117 6.82 -27.01 19.24
N ALA A 118 5.55 -26.62 19.31
CA ALA A 118 4.79 -26.58 20.56
C ALA A 118 4.19 -27.93 20.97
N GLY A 119 4.37 -29.00 20.18
CA GLY A 119 3.80 -30.31 20.45
C GLY A 119 2.25 -30.34 20.46
N LEU A 120 1.62 -29.42 19.72
CA LEU A 120 0.16 -29.31 19.67
C LEU A 120 -0.44 -30.32 18.68
N PRO A 121 -1.72 -30.73 18.88
CA PRO A 121 -2.41 -31.60 17.93
C PRO A 121 -2.50 -30.96 16.54
N ARG A 122 -2.02 -31.69 15.53
CA ARG A 122 -2.03 -31.21 14.14
C ARG A 122 -3.47 -31.05 13.63
N ARG A 123 -3.78 -29.90 13.04
CA ARG A 123 -5.06 -29.59 12.41
C ARG A 123 -4.87 -29.17 10.96
N LYS A 124 -5.80 -29.58 10.10
CA LYS A 124 -5.78 -29.21 8.69
C LYS A 124 -6.10 -27.71 8.53
N CYS A 125 -5.29 -27.01 7.73
CA CYS A 125 -5.54 -25.60 7.41
C CYS A 125 -6.86 -25.42 6.64
N VAL A 126 -7.68 -24.47 7.07
CA VAL A 126 -9.00 -24.16 6.48
C VAL A 126 -8.97 -22.92 5.58
N THR A 127 -7.85 -22.17 5.57
CA THR A 127 -7.79 -20.84 4.96
C THR A 127 -7.85 -20.82 3.43
N LYS A 128 -7.70 -21.96 2.75
CA LYS A 128 -7.77 -22.04 1.26
C LYS A 128 -9.10 -21.58 0.67
N LYS A 129 -10.20 -21.79 1.41
CA LYS A 129 -11.58 -21.46 0.98
C LYS A 129 -12.27 -20.50 1.93
N PHE A 130 -11.54 -19.98 2.90
CA PHE A 130 -12.08 -19.05 3.87
C PHE A 130 -12.23 -17.65 3.24
N HIS A 131 -13.44 -17.11 3.29
CA HIS A 131 -13.69 -15.73 2.87
C HIS A 131 -13.30 -14.80 4.02
N ILE A 132 -12.30 -13.95 3.77
CA ILE A 132 -11.90 -12.91 4.73
C ILE A 132 -12.94 -11.80 4.78
N HIS A 133 -12.90 -10.98 5.83
CA HIS A 133 -13.72 -9.78 5.93
C HIS A 133 -13.61 -8.91 4.66
N GLY A 134 -14.70 -8.31 4.25
CA GLY A 134 -14.74 -7.52 3.02
C GLY A 134 -14.96 -8.35 1.74
N TYR A 135 -14.98 -9.69 1.81
CA TYR A 135 -15.24 -10.50 0.62
C TYR A 135 -16.58 -10.16 -0.02
N ARG A 136 -16.56 -9.91 -1.33
CA ARG A 136 -17.75 -9.73 -2.17
C ARG A 136 -17.58 -10.54 -3.46
N LYS A 137 -18.59 -11.32 -3.78
CA LYS A 137 -18.63 -12.05 -5.06
C LYS A 137 -18.94 -11.06 -6.19
N ASN A 138 -18.13 -11.03 -7.24
CA ASN A 138 -18.32 -10.18 -8.42
C ASN A 138 -18.35 -8.67 -8.09
N PRO A 139 -17.28 -8.09 -7.51
CA PRO A 139 -17.22 -6.66 -7.28
C PRO A 139 -17.23 -5.86 -8.60
N ASN A 140 -17.81 -4.66 -8.59
CA ASN A 140 -17.75 -3.75 -9.73
C ASN A 140 -16.37 -3.06 -9.77
N LEU A 141 -15.44 -3.58 -10.52
CA LEU A 141 -14.07 -3.04 -10.62
C LEU A 141 -13.98 -1.66 -11.32
N ALA A 142 -15.07 -1.16 -11.92
CA ALA A 142 -15.11 0.19 -12.50
C ALA A 142 -15.39 1.27 -11.44
N ASP A 143 -15.88 0.90 -10.27
CA ASP A 143 -16.11 1.79 -9.15
C ASP A 143 -14.96 1.68 -8.14
N HIS A 144 -14.36 2.81 -7.73
CA HIS A 144 -13.28 2.81 -6.73
C HIS A 144 -13.69 2.17 -5.40
N MET A 145 -15.00 2.18 -5.08
CA MET A 145 -15.55 1.57 -3.87
C MET A 145 -15.39 0.04 -3.82
N TYR A 146 -15.03 -0.62 -4.91
CA TYR A 146 -14.85 -2.08 -4.95
C TYR A 146 -13.86 -2.60 -3.90
N VAL A 147 -12.89 -1.78 -3.49
CA VAL A 147 -11.87 -2.12 -2.49
C VAL A 147 -12.47 -2.41 -1.11
N TYR A 148 -13.61 -1.82 -0.78
CA TYR A 148 -14.32 -2.02 0.48
C TYR A 148 -15.17 -3.30 0.49
N GLY A 149 -15.45 -3.88 -0.67
CA GLY A 149 -16.18 -5.15 -0.80
C GLY A 149 -17.54 -5.13 -0.10
N SER A 150 -17.72 -5.98 0.92
CA SER A 150 -18.99 -6.06 1.68
C SER A 150 -19.26 -4.85 2.58
N ASP A 151 -18.29 -3.98 2.81
CA ASP A 151 -18.45 -2.79 3.65
C ASP A 151 -18.90 -1.55 2.87
N GLU A 152 -18.81 -1.57 1.52
CA GLU A 152 -19.28 -0.48 0.65
C GLU A 152 -20.67 0.06 1.04
N PRO A 153 -21.71 -0.77 1.27
CA PRO A 153 -23.04 -0.27 1.66
C PRO A 153 -23.05 0.50 2.99
N LYS A 154 -22.16 0.17 3.92
CA LYS A 154 -22.06 0.86 5.21
C LYS A 154 -21.48 2.25 5.03
N ILE A 155 -20.45 2.41 4.18
CA ILE A 155 -19.87 3.71 3.83
C ILE A 155 -20.91 4.58 3.12
N LEU A 156 -21.66 4.01 2.16
CA LEU A 156 -22.74 4.73 1.48
C LEU A 156 -23.86 5.15 2.43
N ASN A 157 -24.12 4.41 3.50
CA ASN A 157 -25.08 4.80 4.53
C ASN A 157 -24.60 6.02 5.33
N LEU A 158 -23.30 6.18 5.60
CA LEU A 158 -22.78 7.40 6.22
C LEU A 158 -23.14 8.65 5.41
N ILE A 159 -23.07 8.56 4.07
CA ILE A 159 -23.46 9.67 3.18
C ILE A 159 -24.97 9.90 3.22
N LYS A 160 -25.80 8.86 3.32
CA LYS A 160 -27.26 9.01 3.43
C LYS A 160 -27.67 9.70 4.73
N GLU A 161 -27.00 9.35 5.85
CA GLU A 161 -27.24 9.92 7.16
C GLU A 161 -26.70 11.36 7.27
N ASN A 162 -25.57 11.63 6.63
CA ASN A 162 -24.98 12.97 6.56
C ASN A 162 -24.46 13.27 5.14
N PRO A 163 -25.26 13.94 4.30
CA PRO A 163 -24.91 14.23 2.90
C PRO A 163 -23.60 15.01 2.71
N ALA A 164 -23.16 15.79 3.74
CA ALA A 164 -21.86 16.48 3.68
C ALA A 164 -20.68 15.53 3.58
N LEU A 165 -20.80 14.29 4.06
CA LEU A 165 -19.77 13.25 3.93
C LEU A 165 -19.59 12.75 2.49
N GLY A 166 -20.52 13.07 1.58
CA GLY A 166 -20.38 12.82 0.14
C GLY A 166 -19.43 13.79 -0.56
N GLU A 167 -18.93 14.82 0.13
CA GLU A 167 -17.94 15.74 -0.44
C GLU A 167 -16.65 15.00 -0.82
N LYS A 168 -16.14 15.28 -2.04
CA LYS A 168 -14.93 14.65 -2.56
C LYS A 168 -13.66 15.22 -1.91
N LEU A 169 -12.68 14.38 -1.70
CA LEU A 169 -11.34 14.76 -1.25
C LEU A 169 -10.59 15.57 -2.32
N SER A 170 -10.83 15.22 -3.59
CA SER A 170 -10.25 15.89 -4.75
C SER A 170 -11.27 15.90 -5.89
N PRO A 171 -11.32 16.96 -6.73
CA PRO A 171 -12.21 17.01 -7.89
C PRO A 171 -11.88 15.95 -8.95
N LYS A 172 -10.64 15.42 -8.95
CA LYS A 172 -10.15 14.46 -9.95
C LYS A 172 -10.48 13.00 -9.60
N PHE A 173 -10.84 12.72 -8.34
CA PHE A 173 -11.00 11.34 -7.84
C PHE A 173 -12.34 11.16 -7.14
N GLY A 174 -12.80 9.91 -7.04
CA GLY A 174 -14.09 9.57 -6.44
C GLY A 174 -14.09 9.51 -4.91
N TYR A 175 -12.93 9.55 -4.26
CA TYR A 175 -12.80 9.43 -2.81
C TYR A 175 -13.55 10.52 -2.06
N THR A 176 -14.25 10.15 -0.98
CA THR A 176 -15.15 11.03 -0.23
C THR A 176 -14.76 11.16 1.25
N LEU A 177 -15.35 12.14 1.95
CA LEU A 177 -15.20 12.27 3.40
C LEU A 177 -15.77 11.09 4.17
N ALA A 178 -16.76 10.38 3.62
CA ALA A 178 -17.29 9.17 4.24
C ALA A 178 -16.24 8.07 4.38
N GLU A 179 -15.31 7.96 3.40
CA GLU A 179 -14.20 7.01 3.47
C GLU A 179 -13.19 7.42 4.54
N VAL A 180 -13.01 8.71 4.80
CA VAL A 180 -12.18 9.20 5.92
C VAL A 180 -12.80 8.81 7.26
N VAL A 181 -14.10 9.05 7.44
CA VAL A 181 -14.84 8.66 8.65
C VAL A 181 -14.78 7.14 8.85
N TRP A 182 -14.99 6.37 7.78
CA TRP A 182 -14.88 4.91 7.81
C TRP A 182 -13.48 4.46 8.23
N ALA A 183 -12.44 5.04 7.64
CA ALA A 183 -11.05 4.73 7.97
C ALA A 183 -10.73 4.95 9.46
N VAL A 184 -11.27 6.02 10.06
CA VAL A 184 -11.09 6.28 11.49
C VAL A 184 -11.87 5.29 12.35
N ARG A 185 -13.16 5.09 12.06
CA ARG A 185 -14.06 4.31 12.93
C ARG A 185 -13.81 2.81 12.84
N GLU A 186 -13.53 2.30 11.64
CA GLU A 186 -13.53 0.86 11.35
C GLU A 186 -12.15 0.31 10.95
N GLU A 187 -11.21 1.17 10.53
CA GLU A 187 -9.91 0.75 9.99
C GLU A 187 -8.73 1.30 10.78
N MET A 188 -8.96 1.83 11.99
CA MET A 188 -7.91 2.28 12.93
C MET A 188 -6.98 3.36 12.35
N ALA A 189 -7.46 4.23 11.47
CA ALA A 189 -6.67 5.36 10.98
C ALA A 189 -6.52 6.42 12.09
N LEU A 190 -5.28 6.74 12.45
CA LEU A 190 -4.94 7.68 13.51
C LEU A 190 -4.25 8.95 12.99
N THR A 191 -3.74 8.92 11.77
CA THR A 191 -3.01 10.01 11.13
C THR A 191 -3.55 10.30 9.74
N VAL A 192 -3.32 11.51 9.24
CA VAL A 192 -3.65 11.87 7.84
C VAL A 192 -2.92 10.95 6.85
N GLU A 193 -1.71 10.54 7.18
CA GLU A 193 -0.94 9.57 6.39
C GLU A 193 -1.63 8.20 6.34
N ASP A 194 -2.23 7.73 7.43
CA ASP A 194 -2.97 6.47 7.43
C ASP A 194 -4.11 6.51 6.41
N VAL A 195 -4.83 7.62 6.31
CA VAL A 195 -5.91 7.77 5.34
C VAL A 195 -5.36 7.90 3.92
N LEU A 196 -4.53 8.91 3.66
CA LEU A 196 -4.15 9.28 2.29
C LEU A 196 -3.13 8.34 1.66
N ALA A 197 -2.29 7.65 2.46
CA ALA A 197 -1.31 6.70 1.96
C ALA A 197 -1.76 5.23 2.07
N ARG A 198 -2.51 4.85 3.12
CA ARG A 198 -2.76 3.44 3.44
C ARG A 198 -4.21 2.98 3.23
N ARG A 199 -5.21 3.88 3.27
CA ARG A 199 -6.64 3.54 3.08
C ARG A 199 -7.10 3.94 1.68
N VAL A 200 -7.33 5.21 1.40
CA VAL A 200 -7.71 5.68 0.06
C VAL A 200 -6.53 5.68 -0.93
N ARG A 201 -5.29 5.70 -0.43
CA ARG A 201 -4.06 5.56 -1.21
C ARG A 201 -3.83 6.63 -2.28
N LEU A 202 -4.46 7.79 -2.12
CA LEU A 202 -4.37 8.92 -3.05
C LEU A 202 -2.92 9.39 -3.24
N LEU A 203 -2.07 9.28 -2.20
CA LEU A 203 -0.64 9.62 -2.26
C LEU A 203 0.09 8.89 -3.40
N PHE A 204 -0.24 7.62 -3.65
CA PHE A 204 0.41 6.82 -4.68
C PHE A 204 -0.16 7.05 -6.08
N VAL A 205 -1.34 7.65 -6.18
CA VAL A 205 -2.01 7.94 -7.44
C VAL A 205 -1.69 9.36 -7.92
N ASP A 206 -1.79 10.36 -7.02
CA ASP A 206 -1.44 11.75 -7.27
C ASP A 206 -1.02 12.42 -5.96
N ALA A 207 0.30 12.58 -5.76
CA ALA A 207 0.84 13.14 -4.54
C ALA A 207 0.43 14.59 -4.30
N ARG A 208 0.25 15.39 -5.37
CA ARG A 208 -0.19 16.79 -5.28
C ARG A 208 -1.63 16.89 -4.84
N GLU A 209 -2.51 16.06 -5.38
CA GLU A 209 -3.91 15.99 -4.95
C GLU A 209 -4.04 15.47 -3.52
N ALA A 210 -3.19 14.52 -3.10
CA ALA A 210 -3.14 14.06 -1.72
C ALA A 210 -2.76 15.19 -0.76
N MET A 211 -1.73 15.98 -1.10
CA MET A 211 -1.33 17.15 -0.30
C MET A 211 -2.45 18.20 -0.23
N ALA A 212 -3.14 18.47 -1.34
CA ALA A 212 -4.26 19.41 -1.37
C ALA A 212 -5.46 18.94 -0.53
N ALA A 213 -5.68 17.62 -0.43
CA ALA A 213 -6.73 17.01 0.38
C ALA A 213 -6.40 16.96 1.88
N ALA A 214 -5.13 17.06 2.27
CA ALA A 214 -4.68 16.86 3.64
C ALA A 214 -5.38 17.73 4.69
N PRO A 215 -5.62 19.05 4.49
CA PRO A 215 -6.33 19.87 5.46
C PRO A 215 -7.75 19.34 5.73
N LYS A 216 -8.53 19.07 4.68
CA LYS A 216 -9.90 18.56 4.76
C LYS A 216 -9.95 17.19 5.47
N VAL A 217 -9.00 16.32 5.19
CA VAL A 217 -8.86 15.01 5.86
C VAL A 217 -8.55 15.19 7.33
N ALA A 218 -7.59 16.07 7.68
CA ALA A 218 -7.20 16.35 9.05
C ALA A 218 -8.38 16.92 9.90
N GLU A 219 -9.13 17.87 9.33
CA GLU A 219 -10.34 18.44 9.98
C GLU A 219 -11.40 17.37 10.23
N THR A 220 -11.62 16.49 9.25
CA THR A 220 -12.61 15.41 9.39
C THR A 220 -12.16 14.39 10.42
N MET A 221 -10.88 14.00 10.42
CA MET A 221 -10.32 13.11 11.43
C MET A 221 -10.34 13.73 12.83
N ALA A 222 -10.03 15.03 12.95
CA ALA A 222 -10.04 15.73 14.25
C ALA A 222 -11.42 15.68 14.90
N ARG A 223 -12.49 15.86 14.12
CA ARG A 223 -13.87 15.72 14.62
C ARG A 223 -14.16 14.30 15.12
N GLU A 224 -13.73 13.29 14.39
CA GLU A 224 -13.94 11.89 14.78
C GLU A 224 -13.11 11.46 16.00
N LEU A 225 -11.88 11.99 16.13
CA LEU A 225 -10.93 11.63 17.18
C LEU A 225 -10.94 12.56 18.39
N GLY A 226 -11.77 13.63 18.37
CA GLY A 226 -11.81 14.63 19.44
C GLY A 226 -10.50 15.41 19.58
N ARG A 227 -9.87 15.81 18.46
CA ARG A 227 -8.60 16.54 18.40
C ARG A 227 -8.84 18.03 18.15
N ASP A 228 -7.85 18.83 18.53
CA ASP A 228 -7.84 20.29 18.41
C ASP A 228 -7.15 20.80 17.14
N GLN A 229 -7.15 22.12 16.96
CA GLN A 229 -6.51 22.76 15.82
C GLN A 229 -5.00 22.53 15.76
N ALA A 230 -4.33 22.47 16.92
CA ALA A 230 -2.89 22.23 16.96
C ALA A 230 -2.54 20.83 16.39
N TRP A 231 -3.39 19.83 16.65
CA TRP A 231 -3.25 18.50 16.05
C TRP A 231 -3.48 18.55 14.53
N ILE A 232 -4.51 19.29 14.05
CA ILE A 232 -4.77 19.45 12.61
C ILE A 232 -3.55 20.02 11.91
N ASP A 233 -3.00 21.12 12.41
CA ASP A 233 -1.86 21.81 11.82
C ASP A 233 -0.62 20.88 11.76
N ALA A 234 -0.34 20.18 12.85
CA ALA A 234 0.76 19.22 12.94
C ALA A 234 0.61 18.06 11.95
N GLN A 235 -0.61 17.52 11.77
CA GLN A 235 -0.87 16.43 10.81
C GLN A 235 -0.69 16.90 9.38
N VAL A 236 -1.18 18.08 9.02
CA VAL A 236 -1.04 18.65 7.67
C VAL A 236 0.43 18.92 7.35
N GLU A 237 1.18 19.50 8.29
CA GLU A 237 2.61 19.76 8.13
C GLU A 237 3.39 18.47 7.93
N SER A 238 3.21 17.50 8.84
CA SER A 238 3.89 16.21 8.80
C SER A 238 3.61 15.46 7.50
N PHE A 239 2.33 15.33 7.12
CA PHE A 239 1.95 14.66 5.89
C PHE A 239 2.51 15.37 4.65
N THR A 240 2.41 16.71 4.58
CA THR A 240 2.90 17.50 3.45
C THR A 240 4.42 17.34 3.29
N LYS A 241 5.16 17.35 4.39
CA LYS A 241 6.61 17.13 4.39
C LYS A 241 6.97 15.74 3.82
N MET A 242 6.27 14.71 4.25
CA MET A 242 6.47 13.34 3.79
C MET A 242 6.04 13.20 2.31
N ALA A 243 4.87 13.73 1.92
CA ALA A 243 4.32 13.59 0.57
C ALA A 243 5.15 14.28 -0.52
N LYS A 244 5.95 15.30 -0.18
CA LYS A 244 6.93 15.88 -1.11
C LYS A 244 7.95 14.86 -1.63
N ASN A 245 8.24 13.81 -0.87
CA ASN A 245 9.14 12.73 -1.29
C ASN A 245 8.55 11.88 -2.44
N TYR A 246 7.24 11.99 -2.67
CA TYR A 246 6.51 11.28 -3.73
C TYR A 246 6.32 12.12 -5.00
N ILE A 247 6.81 13.36 -4.98
CA ILE A 247 6.83 14.23 -6.16
C ILE A 247 8.21 14.13 -6.80
N PHE A 248 8.26 13.82 -8.09
CA PHE A 248 9.49 13.86 -8.85
C PHE A 248 9.72 15.29 -9.38
N GLU A 249 10.85 15.86 -9.01
CA GLU A 249 11.36 17.13 -9.54
C GLU A 249 12.55 16.79 -10.47
N ALA A 250 12.42 17.13 -11.77
CA ALA A 250 13.40 16.80 -12.81
C ALA A 250 14.65 17.70 -12.73
#